data_5143f67bc01f94875b6fde1581f72a5e
#
_entry.id   5143f67bc01f94875b6fde1581f72a5e
#
_cell.length_a   1.000
_cell.length_b   1.000
_cell.length_c   1.000
_cell.angle_alpha   90.00
_cell.angle_beta   90.00
_cell.angle_gamma   90.00
#
_symmetry.space_group_name_H-M   'P 1'
#
loop_
_entity.id
_entity.type
_entity.pdbx_description
1 polymer ?
#
loop_
_entity_poly.entity_id
_entity_poly.type
_entity_poly.pdbx_seq_one_letter_code
_entity_poly.pdbx_strand_id
1 'polypeptide(L)'
;MRLKRHLLTAALALFCLSAANAQLLRTTVEQGEIEGVEHEGFALYKGIPYAEAPVGNLRWKAPVSKKPWKGVFKADKWGDRPPQPIDPNQNGGELGMSEDCLYLSVETPAKSKNDKLPVFVMIHGGAFLSGSYSGTQESFVKEGIIYCSIEYRLGALGFMAHPELSKESGKNISGNYGILDQVMALKWIHDNIAAFGGDPDKITIAGESAGGISVSILCASPLAKGLFRGAISESGSSFWPVGESRNGNTAMLTTKAAEAGGLLLQKRLKAKNLKQLRKVPAMDIVKNTDFESFWPNVDGYSITDDQYKLYEKGNYNDVNVIIGTNSDEGSMFSRPVSVSDYEKRIHEIYGSWADQVLSLYPAKTEEETYFAQSDIFRDGSFAWGTYAWANLQSKTGKGKVYMYYFDQDSENTIVKSRKGGASHVAEMPFIYGYKFGSGKMTETEQHMEQIMSRYWINFTKTGNPNGNSLPFWTTYQEGKPTVMIMKEGLHLGPVQNQKQMDFFEKFFKEKRK
;
A
#
# COMPACT_ATOMS: atom_id res chain seq x y z
N MET A 1 41.55 -40.19 -33.46
CA MET A 1 40.18 -40.32 -32.92
C MET A 1 40.00 -39.86 -31.46
N ARG A 2 40.98 -39.96 -30.57
CA ARG A 2 40.86 -39.51 -29.16
C ARG A 2 40.74 -38.01 -28.97
N LEU A 3 41.41 -37.17 -29.75
CA LEU A 3 41.38 -35.70 -29.61
C LEU A 3 40.01 -35.09 -29.96
N LYS A 4 39.27 -35.64 -30.95
CA LYS A 4 37.93 -35.16 -31.32
C LYS A 4 36.86 -35.48 -30.29
N ARG A 5 37.02 -36.53 -29.46
CA ARG A 5 36.09 -36.87 -28.39
C ARG A 5 36.21 -35.93 -27.19
N HIS A 6 37.42 -35.45 -26.87
CA HIS A 6 37.59 -34.49 -25.75
C HIS A 6 37.13 -33.09 -26.10
N LEU A 7 37.21 -32.67 -27.36
CA LEU A 7 36.65 -31.40 -27.80
C LEU A 7 35.12 -31.38 -27.83
N LEU A 8 34.47 -32.50 -28.18
CA LEU A 8 33.00 -32.60 -28.13
C LEU A 8 32.46 -32.62 -26.69
N THR A 9 33.15 -33.30 -25.76
CA THR A 9 32.77 -33.34 -24.34
C THR A 9 33.00 -32.00 -23.65
N ALA A 10 34.06 -31.27 -23.99
CA ALA A 10 34.30 -29.92 -23.48
C ALA A 10 33.29 -28.89 -24.03
N ALA A 11 32.91 -28.99 -25.30
CA ALA A 11 31.87 -28.12 -25.89
C ALA A 11 30.49 -28.40 -25.32
N LEU A 12 30.13 -29.69 -25.06
CA LEU A 12 28.87 -30.02 -24.38
C LEU A 12 28.85 -29.54 -22.92
N ALA A 13 29.98 -29.68 -22.20
CA ALA A 13 30.09 -29.18 -20.83
C ALA A 13 30.01 -27.66 -20.74
N LEU A 14 30.62 -26.91 -21.68
CA LEU A 14 30.47 -25.45 -21.75
C LEU A 14 29.04 -25.04 -22.14
N PHE A 15 28.36 -25.78 -23.01
CA PHE A 15 26.97 -25.51 -23.37
C PHE A 15 26.00 -25.82 -22.22
N CYS A 16 26.27 -26.85 -21.40
CA CYS A 16 25.50 -27.14 -20.18
C CYS A 16 25.77 -26.12 -19.06
N LEU A 17 26.98 -25.59 -18.93
CA LEU A 17 27.31 -24.55 -17.95
C LEU A 17 26.74 -23.18 -18.32
N SER A 18 26.61 -22.87 -19.60
CA SER A 18 25.93 -21.62 -20.05
C SER A 18 24.42 -21.69 -19.93
N ALA A 19 23.81 -22.88 -20.00
CA ALA A 19 22.38 -23.07 -19.78
C ALA A 19 21.99 -22.97 -18.27
N ALA A 20 22.93 -23.26 -17.37
CA ALA A 20 22.66 -23.23 -15.91
C ALA A 20 22.55 -21.81 -15.32
N ASN A 21 22.93 -20.77 -16.07
CA ASN A 21 22.86 -19.36 -15.66
C ASN A 21 21.92 -18.51 -16.52
N ALA A 22 21.17 -19.12 -17.45
CA ALA A 22 20.22 -18.37 -18.27
C ALA A 22 19.05 -17.88 -17.42
N GLN A 23 18.81 -16.57 -17.46
CA GLN A 23 17.64 -15.97 -16.82
C GLN A 23 16.37 -16.31 -17.58
N LEU A 24 15.24 -16.30 -16.88
CA LEU A 24 13.93 -16.54 -17.46
C LEU A 24 13.44 -15.26 -18.18
N LEU A 25 14.08 -14.89 -19.30
CA LEU A 25 13.75 -13.66 -20.02
C LEU A 25 12.51 -13.77 -20.92
N ARG A 26 12.07 -14.98 -21.26
CA ARG A 26 10.88 -15.21 -22.08
C ARG A 26 10.01 -16.31 -21.48
N THR A 27 8.72 -16.01 -21.39
CA THR A 27 7.76 -16.96 -20.82
C THR A 27 6.39 -16.79 -21.47
N THR A 28 5.40 -17.58 -21.04
CA THR A 28 4.01 -17.54 -21.54
C THR A 28 3.09 -17.35 -20.36
N VAL A 29 2.26 -16.31 -20.41
CA VAL A 29 1.18 -16.01 -19.48
C VAL A 29 -0.18 -16.28 -20.16
N GLU A 30 -1.27 -16.14 -19.42
CA GLU A 30 -2.62 -16.36 -19.99
C GLU A 30 -2.90 -15.52 -21.26
N GLN A 31 -2.33 -14.32 -21.35
CA GLN A 31 -2.55 -13.41 -22.46
C GLN A 31 -1.64 -13.68 -23.66
N GLY A 32 -0.61 -14.51 -23.53
CA GLY A 32 0.32 -14.84 -24.62
C GLY A 32 1.79 -14.87 -24.19
N GLU A 33 2.68 -14.93 -25.18
CA GLU A 33 4.12 -14.87 -24.93
C GLU A 33 4.56 -13.48 -24.50
N ILE A 34 5.49 -13.41 -23.54
CA ILE A 34 6.06 -12.19 -23.00
C ILE A 34 7.57 -12.30 -22.87
N GLU A 35 8.26 -11.21 -23.17
CA GLU A 35 9.72 -11.11 -23.08
C GLU A 35 10.12 -9.86 -22.30
N GLY A 36 10.86 -10.06 -21.21
CA GLY A 36 11.47 -9.02 -20.39
C GLY A 36 12.89 -8.70 -20.81
N VAL A 37 13.59 -7.95 -19.98
CA VAL A 37 15.00 -7.56 -20.15
C VAL A 37 15.85 -8.13 -19.02
N GLU A 38 17.13 -8.30 -19.29
CA GLU A 38 18.11 -8.59 -18.23
C GLU A 38 18.44 -7.31 -17.47
N HIS A 39 18.48 -7.40 -16.15
CA HIS A 39 18.83 -6.30 -15.26
C HIS A 39 19.57 -6.84 -14.02
N GLU A 40 20.80 -6.42 -13.80
CA GLU A 40 21.60 -6.74 -12.59
C GLU A 40 21.60 -8.22 -12.20
N GLY A 41 21.56 -9.14 -13.18
CA GLY A 41 21.58 -10.57 -12.94
C GLY A 41 20.22 -11.24 -12.72
N PHE A 42 19.12 -10.56 -12.95
CA PHE A 42 17.76 -11.09 -12.93
C PHE A 42 16.92 -10.66 -14.14
N ALA A 43 15.77 -11.26 -14.35
CA ALA A 43 14.84 -10.87 -15.40
C ALA A 43 13.88 -9.80 -14.90
N LEU A 44 13.72 -8.72 -15.65
CA LEU A 44 12.82 -7.60 -15.37
C LEU A 44 11.80 -7.45 -16.48
N TYR A 45 10.53 -7.54 -16.13
CA TYR A 45 9.39 -7.34 -17.00
C TYR A 45 8.66 -6.08 -16.58
N LYS A 46 8.67 -5.07 -17.45
CA LYS A 46 8.09 -3.74 -17.21
C LYS A 46 6.77 -3.58 -17.95
N GLY A 47 5.83 -2.84 -17.37
CA GLY A 47 4.62 -2.39 -18.06
C GLY A 47 3.74 -3.53 -18.60
N ILE A 48 3.57 -4.61 -17.82
CA ILE A 48 2.67 -5.71 -18.19
C ILE A 48 1.22 -5.23 -17.99
N PRO A 49 0.38 -5.18 -19.03
CA PRO A 49 -1.01 -4.78 -18.87
C PRO A 49 -1.82 -5.94 -18.25
N TYR A 50 -2.32 -5.77 -17.03
CA TYR A 50 -3.16 -6.76 -16.35
C TYR A 50 -4.65 -6.58 -16.65
N ALA A 51 -5.04 -5.41 -17.18
CA ALA A 51 -6.40 -5.09 -17.56
C ALA A 51 -6.45 -4.28 -18.86
N GLU A 52 -7.63 -4.20 -19.48
CA GLU A 52 -7.88 -3.26 -20.57
C GLU A 52 -7.81 -1.82 -20.08
N ALA A 53 -7.35 -0.90 -20.93
CA ALA A 53 -7.27 0.52 -20.61
C ALA A 53 -8.63 1.06 -20.15
N PRO A 54 -8.75 1.68 -18.96
CA PRO A 54 -10.02 2.18 -18.42
C PRO A 54 -10.43 3.53 -19.03
N VAL A 55 -10.42 3.63 -20.35
CA VAL A 55 -10.68 4.84 -21.14
C VAL A 55 -12.07 4.87 -21.74
N GLY A 56 -12.57 6.04 -22.09
CA GLY A 56 -13.83 6.23 -22.80
C GLY A 56 -15.01 5.59 -22.04
N ASN A 57 -15.64 4.57 -22.62
CA ASN A 57 -16.76 3.87 -22.00
C ASN A 57 -16.37 2.98 -20.82
N LEU A 58 -15.08 2.67 -20.65
CA LEU A 58 -14.56 1.92 -19.50
C LEU A 58 -14.16 2.83 -18.34
N ARG A 59 -14.09 4.16 -18.55
CA ARG A 59 -13.86 5.11 -17.44
C ARG A 59 -14.98 4.93 -16.40
N TRP A 60 -14.58 4.81 -15.11
CA TRP A 60 -15.48 4.53 -13.98
C TRP A 60 -16.29 3.24 -14.13
N LYS A 61 -15.63 2.20 -14.62
CA LYS A 61 -16.13 0.81 -14.56
C LYS A 61 -15.12 -0.06 -13.84
N ALA A 62 -15.59 -1.21 -13.35
CA ALA A 62 -14.69 -2.27 -12.87
C ALA A 62 -13.66 -2.61 -13.96
N PRO A 63 -12.42 -2.95 -13.59
CA PRO A 63 -11.42 -3.35 -14.58
C PRO A 63 -11.87 -4.60 -15.36
N VAL A 64 -11.45 -4.67 -16.61
CA VAL A 64 -11.75 -5.79 -17.52
C VAL A 64 -10.43 -6.49 -17.82
N SER A 65 -10.39 -7.81 -17.71
CA SER A 65 -9.18 -8.60 -18.00
C SER A 65 -8.62 -8.27 -19.37
N LYS A 66 -7.28 -8.17 -19.48
CA LYS A 66 -6.60 -7.93 -20.75
C LYS A 66 -6.84 -9.08 -21.71
N LYS A 67 -7.22 -8.75 -22.94
CA LYS A 67 -7.36 -9.73 -24.02
C LYS A 67 -6.00 -10.29 -24.42
N PRO A 68 -5.96 -11.55 -24.91
CA PRO A 68 -4.74 -12.12 -25.45
C PRO A 68 -4.15 -11.27 -26.59
N TRP A 69 -2.84 -11.11 -26.57
CA TRP A 69 -2.11 -10.44 -27.65
C TRP A 69 -1.57 -11.42 -28.69
N LYS A 70 -1.23 -10.92 -29.87
CA LYS A 70 -0.58 -11.70 -30.92
C LYS A 70 0.93 -11.50 -30.85
N GLY A 71 1.69 -12.59 -31.04
CA GLY A 71 3.15 -12.56 -31.00
C GLY A 71 3.69 -12.40 -29.60
N VAL A 72 4.90 -11.84 -29.49
CA VAL A 72 5.62 -11.66 -28.22
C VAL A 72 5.43 -10.23 -27.72
N PHE A 73 4.84 -10.08 -26.54
CA PHE A 73 4.77 -8.78 -25.87
C PHE A 73 6.16 -8.42 -25.31
N LYS A 74 6.69 -7.27 -25.69
CA LYS A 74 7.97 -6.76 -25.18
C LYS A 74 7.75 -5.95 -23.92
N ALA A 75 8.06 -6.55 -22.77
CA ALA A 75 7.93 -5.93 -21.46
C ALA A 75 9.22 -5.21 -21.06
N ASP A 76 9.68 -4.28 -21.92
CA ASP A 76 10.95 -3.57 -21.82
C ASP A 76 10.79 -2.09 -21.41
N LYS A 77 9.55 -1.59 -21.31
CA LYS A 77 9.24 -0.20 -20.96
C LYS A 77 8.21 -0.16 -19.83
N TRP A 78 8.36 0.77 -18.90
CA TRP A 78 7.34 1.07 -17.92
C TRP A 78 6.07 1.57 -18.58
N GLY A 79 4.91 1.24 -18.01
CA GLY A 79 3.65 1.84 -18.41
C GLY A 79 3.51 3.28 -17.93
N ASP A 80 2.59 4.04 -18.52
CA ASP A 80 2.26 5.38 -18.04
C ASP A 80 1.66 5.35 -16.63
N ARG A 81 1.93 6.39 -15.85
CA ARG A 81 1.33 6.59 -14.53
C ARG A 81 -0.13 6.99 -14.63
N PRO A 82 -0.96 6.66 -13.62
CA PRO A 82 -2.31 7.21 -13.53
C PRO A 82 -2.29 8.74 -13.53
N PRO A 83 -3.29 9.39 -14.15
CA PRO A 83 -3.44 10.84 -14.08
C PRO A 83 -3.56 11.30 -12.62
N GLN A 84 -2.70 12.23 -12.22
CA GLN A 84 -2.54 12.70 -10.85
C GLN A 84 -2.04 14.15 -10.82
N PRO A 85 -2.09 14.87 -9.69
CA PRO A 85 -1.54 16.21 -9.58
C PRO A 85 -0.05 16.21 -9.97
N ILE A 86 0.35 17.20 -10.76
CA ILE A 86 1.76 17.38 -11.14
C ILE A 86 2.46 18.04 -9.95
N ASP A 87 3.42 17.34 -9.35
CA ASP A 87 4.33 17.94 -8.39
C ASP A 87 5.45 18.67 -9.17
N PRO A 88 5.57 19.99 -9.05
CA PRO A 88 6.62 20.74 -9.72
C PRO A 88 8.04 20.36 -9.28
N ASN A 89 8.18 19.70 -8.11
CA ASN A 89 9.48 19.26 -7.59
C ASN A 89 9.82 17.80 -7.99
N GLN A 90 8.85 17.02 -8.39
CA GLN A 90 9.05 15.73 -9.02
C GLN A 90 9.22 15.99 -10.52
N ASN A 91 10.46 16.21 -10.96
CA ASN A 91 10.79 16.08 -12.37
C ASN A 91 10.20 14.75 -12.82
N GLY A 92 9.11 14.84 -13.59
CA GLY A 92 8.22 13.71 -13.88
C GLY A 92 8.90 12.62 -14.68
N GLY A 93 9.95 12.02 -14.23
CA GLY A 93 10.64 10.88 -14.78
C GLY A 93 10.39 10.61 -16.28
N GLU A 94 10.89 9.57 -16.82
CA GLU A 94 10.62 9.14 -18.20
C GLU A 94 9.14 8.71 -18.44
N LEU A 95 8.31 8.68 -17.38
CA LEU A 95 6.94 8.18 -17.46
C LEU A 95 5.94 9.29 -17.77
N GLY A 96 5.16 9.09 -18.83
CA GLY A 96 3.96 9.87 -19.11
C GLY A 96 2.86 9.67 -18.07
N MET A 97 1.75 10.40 -18.25
CA MET A 97 0.50 10.18 -17.52
C MET A 97 -0.61 9.84 -18.51
N SER A 98 -1.33 8.76 -18.26
CA SER A 98 -2.43 8.30 -19.11
C SER A 98 -3.49 7.61 -18.27
N GLU A 99 -4.75 7.62 -18.72
CA GLU A 99 -5.76 6.72 -18.18
C GLU A 99 -5.51 5.25 -18.57
N ASP A 100 -4.70 4.99 -19.61
CA ASP A 100 -4.13 3.67 -19.88
C ASP A 100 -2.95 3.46 -18.94
N CYS A 101 -3.25 3.05 -17.70
CA CYS A 101 -2.32 2.98 -16.58
C CYS A 101 -2.39 1.67 -15.79
N LEU A 102 -3.19 0.70 -16.22
CA LEU A 102 -3.37 -0.55 -15.47
C LEU A 102 -2.27 -1.55 -15.80
N TYR A 103 -1.08 -1.26 -15.33
CA TYR A 103 0.15 -2.01 -15.55
C TYR A 103 0.74 -2.53 -14.25
N LEU A 104 1.52 -3.60 -14.35
CA LEU A 104 2.36 -4.12 -13.29
C LEU A 104 3.77 -4.42 -13.81
N SER A 105 4.70 -4.65 -12.89
CA SER A 105 6.04 -5.15 -13.20
C SER A 105 6.32 -6.44 -12.45
N VAL A 106 7.24 -7.25 -12.98
CA VAL A 106 7.74 -8.46 -12.35
C VAL A 106 9.26 -8.47 -12.46
N GLU A 107 9.93 -8.55 -11.31
CA GLU A 107 11.37 -8.75 -11.19
C GLU A 107 11.61 -10.15 -10.63
N THR A 108 12.29 -11.01 -11.37
CA THR A 108 12.48 -12.40 -10.96
C THR A 108 13.93 -12.85 -11.07
N PRO A 109 14.50 -13.42 -9.98
CA PRO A 109 15.80 -14.07 -10.01
C PRO A 109 15.71 -15.52 -10.49
N ALA A 110 14.51 -16.03 -10.78
CA ALA A 110 14.27 -17.40 -11.16
C ALA A 110 15.05 -17.80 -12.42
N LYS A 111 15.56 -19.01 -12.43
CA LYS A 111 16.21 -19.64 -13.57
C LYS A 111 15.28 -20.64 -14.25
N SER A 112 14.22 -21.04 -13.57
CA SER A 112 13.25 -22.01 -14.02
C SER A 112 11.84 -21.65 -13.52
N LYS A 113 10.83 -22.00 -14.30
CA LYS A 113 9.41 -21.93 -13.89
C LYS A 113 9.11 -22.83 -12.67
N ASN A 114 9.99 -23.79 -12.36
CA ASN A 114 9.81 -24.73 -11.25
C ASN A 114 10.46 -24.26 -9.94
N ASP A 115 11.06 -23.08 -9.88
CA ASP A 115 11.81 -22.59 -8.70
C ASP A 115 10.90 -22.31 -7.50
N LYS A 116 9.61 -22.00 -7.73
CA LYS A 116 8.59 -21.77 -6.70
C LYS A 116 9.02 -20.75 -5.65
N LEU A 117 9.55 -19.63 -6.12
CA LEU A 117 10.05 -18.55 -5.28
C LEU A 117 8.90 -17.81 -4.57
N PRO A 118 9.13 -17.26 -3.36
CA PRO A 118 8.19 -16.37 -2.72
C PRO A 118 8.02 -15.07 -3.52
N VAL A 119 6.84 -14.46 -3.39
CA VAL A 119 6.45 -13.28 -4.16
C VAL A 119 6.09 -12.15 -3.22
N PHE A 120 6.65 -10.98 -3.46
CA PHE A 120 6.33 -9.73 -2.78
C PHE A 120 5.60 -8.80 -3.75
N VAL A 121 4.43 -8.29 -3.36
CA VAL A 121 3.64 -7.38 -4.19
C VAL A 121 3.51 -6.04 -3.48
N MET A 122 4.15 -5.01 -4.04
CA MET A 122 4.07 -3.64 -3.53
C MET A 122 2.86 -2.90 -4.09
N ILE A 123 2.10 -2.27 -3.19
CA ILE A 123 0.99 -1.36 -3.48
C ILE A 123 1.42 0.02 -3.00
N HIS A 124 1.59 0.97 -3.91
CA HIS A 124 2.08 2.30 -3.56
C HIS A 124 1.07 3.13 -2.75
N GLY A 125 1.59 4.05 -1.93
CA GLY A 125 0.84 5.05 -1.20
C GLY A 125 0.50 6.29 -2.02
N GLY A 126 0.36 7.43 -1.34
CA GLY A 126 0.07 8.73 -1.96
C GLY A 126 -1.40 9.16 -1.83
N ALA A 127 -2.03 8.81 -0.70
CA ALA A 127 -3.37 9.26 -0.32
C ALA A 127 -4.48 8.94 -1.34
N PHE A 128 -4.32 7.90 -2.15
CA PHE A 128 -5.17 7.55 -3.30
C PHE A 128 -5.29 8.66 -4.35
N LEU A 129 -4.51 9.72 -4.27
CA LEU A 129 -4.49 10.87 -5.18
C LEU A 129 -3.29 10.91 -6.09
N SER A 130 -2.17 10.39 -5.62
CA SER A 130 -0.89 10.38 -6.32
C SER A 130 -0.14 9.09 -6.02
N GLY A 131 1.03 8.94 -6.61
CA GLY A 131 1.87 7.77 -6.46
C GLY A 131 2.03 7.01 -7.76
N SER A 132 3.04 6.21 -7.80
CA SER A 132 3.40 5.29 -8.89
C SER A 132 4.58 4.47 -8.42
N TYR A 133 4.77 3.32 -9.01
CA TYR A 133 5.92 2.50 -8.71
C TYR A 133 6.66 2.09 -10.01
N SER A 134 7.65 2.87 -10.34
CA SER A 134 8.57 2.58 -11.45
C SER A 134 9.99 2.51 -10.90
N GLY A 135 10.39 1.36 -10.44
CA GLY A 135 11.72 1.14 -9.87
C GLY A 135 11.97 -0.34 -9.66
N THR A 136 13.21 -0.67 -9.45
CA THR A 136 13.66 -2.03 -9.14
C THR A 136 13.90 -2.20 -7.65
N GLN A 137 13.72 -3.43 -7.15
CA GLN A 137 13.92 -3.75 -5.74
C GLN A 137 14.96 -4.88 -5.59
N GLU A 138 16.18 -4.55 -6.00
CA GLU A 138 17.29 -5.50 -6.05
C GLU A 138 17.59 -6.21 -4.72
N SER A 139 17.41 -5.52 -3.57
CA SER A 139 17.69 -6.09 -2.25
C SER A 139 16.80 -7.32 -1.95
N PHE A 140 15.53 -7.29 -2.38
CA PHE A 140 14.61 -8.42 -2.24
C PHE A 140 14.87 -9.48 -3.31
N VAL A 141 15.13 -9.07 -4.55
CA VAL A 141 15.34 -9.98 -5.67
C VAL A 141 16.63 -10.80 -5.47
N LYS A 142 17.73 -10.17 -5.02
CA LYS A 142 19.00 -10.84 -4.69
C LYS A 142 18.84 -11.88 -3.57
N GLU A 143 17.82 -11.75 -2.73
CA GLU A 143 17.47 -12.70 -1.68
C GLU A 143 16.55 -13.83 -2.15
N GLY A 144 16.29 -13.95 -3.46
CA GLY A 144 15.47 -15.02 -4.04
C GLY A 144 13.96 -14.78 -3.92
N ILE A 145 13.53 -13.53 -3.89
CA ILE A 145 12.12 -13.12 -3.89
C ILE A 145 11.78 -12.56 -5.26
N ILE A 146 10.63 -12.93 -5.81
CA ILE A 146 10.05 -12.24 -6.95
C ILE A 146 9.39 -10.98 -6.44
N TYR A 147 9.76 -9.83 -7.01
CA TYR A 147 9.17 -8.55 -6.64
C TYR A 147 8.21 -8.08 -7.74
N CYS A 148 7.01 -7.74 -7.35
CA CYS A 148 5.99 -7.17 -8.23
C CYS A 148 5.58 -5.79 -7.71
N SER A 149 5.34 -4.86 -8.62
CA SER A 149 4.70 -3.58 -8.31
C SER A 149 3.47 -3.38 -9.18
N ILE A 150 2.43 -2.73 -8.66
CA ILE A 150 1.17 -2.55 -9.37
C ILE A 150 0.79 -1.08 -9.41
N GLU A 151 0.29 -0.62 -10.56
CA GLU A 151 -0.39 0.66 -10.73
C GLU A 151 -1.89 0.47 -10.60
N TYR A 152 -2.61 1.47 -10.10
CA TYR A 152 -4.06 1.47 -9.96
C TYR A 152 -4.61 2.88 -10.14
N ARG A 153 -5.87 3.02 -10.53
CA ARG A 153 -6.50 4.34 -10.74
C ARG A 153 -6.57 5.15 -9.45
N LEU A 154 -6.35 6.45 -9.59
CA LEU A 154 -6.21 7.42 -8.50
C LEU A 154 -7.27 8.52 -8.55
N GLY A 155 -7.43 9.24 -7.45
CA GLY A 155 -8.30 10.39 -7.31
C GLY A 155 -9.73 10.11 -7.77
N ALA A 156 -10.37 11.09 -8.37
CA ALA A 156 -11.71 10.91 -8.90
C ALA A 156 -11.80 9.87 -10.03
N LEU A 157 -10.71 9.58 -10.75
CA LEU A 157 -10.70 8.52 -11.78
C LEU A 157 -10.75 7.12 -11.17
N GLY A 158 -10.20 6.94 -9.97
CA GLY A 158 -10.20 5.68 -9.23
C GLY A 158 -11.29 5.55 -8.17
N PHE A 159 -11.77 6.66 -7.61
CA PHE A 159 -12.59 6.63 -6.40
C PHE A 159 -13.87 7.47 -6.45
N MET A 160 -14.29 7.97 -7.61
CA MET A 160 -15.55 8.70 -7.73
C MET A 160 -16.75 7.75 -7.67
N ALA A 161 -17.54 7.83 -6.60
CA ALA A 161 -18.90 7.31 -6.59
C ALA A 161 -19.87 8.35 -7.19
N HIS A 162 -20.93 7.88 -7.84
CA HIS A 162 -21.96 8.74 -8.43
C HIS A 162 -23.25 7.95 -8.60
N PRO A 163 -24.46 8.52 -8.36
CA PRO A 163 -25.72 7.79 -8.47
C PRO A 163 -25.97 7.15 -9.85
N GLU A 164 -25.61 7.84 -10.95
CA GLU A 164 -25.71 7.26 -12.29
C GLU A 164 -24.72 6.09 -12.50
N LEU A 165 -23.51 6.14 -11.91
CA LEU A 165 -22.54 5.04 -11.94
C LEU A 165 -23.02 3.84 -11.12
N SER A 166 -23.55 4.09 -9.93
CA SER A 166 -24.14 3.04 -9.09
C SER A 166 -25.27 2.32 -9.81
N LYS A 167 -26.17 3.07 -10.44
CA LYS A 167 -27.24 2.51 -11.28
C LYS A 167 -26.71 1.72 -12.48
N GLU A 168 -25.70 2.27 -13.19
CA GLU A 168 -25.09 1.62 -14.37
C GLU A 168 -24.39 0.30 -14.02
N SER A 169 -23.85 0.17 -12.80
CA SER A 169 -23.14 -1.03 -12.37
C SER A 169 -24.00 -2.29 -12.29
N GLY A 170 -25.32 -2.15 -12.22
CA GLY A 170 -26.28 -3.25 -11.99
C GLY A 170 -26.23 -3.86 -10.58
N LYS A 171 -25.32 -3.36 -9.72
CA LYS A 171 -25.14 -3.81 -8.34
C LYS A 171 -25.38 -2.68 -7.32
N ASN A 172 -25.74 -1.49 -7.78
CA ASN A 172 -25.85 -0.27 -6.99
C ASN A 172 -24.56 0.12 -6.26
N ILE A 173 -23.41 -0.07 -6.91
CA ILE A 173 -22.07 0.24 -6.36
C ILE A 173 -21.29 1.16 -7.29
N SER A 174 -20.50 2.07 -6.72
CA SER A 174 -19.50 2.86 -7.43
C SER A 174 -18.44 3.41 -6.46
N GLY A 175 -17.32 3.90 -6.98
CA GLY A 175 -16.32 4.63 -6.19
C GLY A 175 -15.05 3.85 -5.82
N ASN A 176 -15.04 2.53 -5.87
CA ASN A 176 -13.88 1.71 -5.46
C ASN A 176 -13.12 1.12 -6.64
N TYR A 177 -13.05 1.82 -7.77
CA TYR A 177 -12.39 1.27 -8.98
C TYR A 177 -10.91 1.02 -8.76
N GLY A 178 -10.21 1.89 -8.00
CA GLY A 178 -8.80 1.67 -7.64
C GLY A 178 -8.59 0.40 -6.80
N ILE A 179 -9.49 0.10 -5.86
CA ILE A 179 -9.44 -1.17 -5.10
C ILE A 179 -9.73 -2.37 -6.00
N LEU A 180 -10.69 -2.25 -6.92
CA LEU A 180 -10.98 -3.31 -7.90
C LEU A 180 -9.80 -3.53 -8.85
N ASP A 181 -9.05 -2.48 -9.21
CA ASP A 181 -7.82 -2.58 -9.99
C ASP A 181 -6.76 -3.39 -9.24
N GLN A 182 -6.57 -3.11 -7.95
CA GLN A 182 -5.65 -3.87 -7.09
C GLN A 182 -6.04 -5.35 -6.98
N VAL A 183 -7.34 -5.65 -6.81
CA VAL A 183 -7.85 -7.04 -6.82
C VAL A 183 -7.56 -7.72 -8.17
N MET A 184 -7.79 -7.02 -9.29
CA MET A 184 -7.51 -7.55 -10.63
C MET A 184 -6.02 -7.79 -10.85
N ALA A 185 -5.16 -6.89 -10.42
CA ALA A 185 -3.70 -7.05 -10.49
C ALA A 185 -3.23 -8.26 -9.65
N LEU A 186 -3.73 -8.39 -8.42
CA LEU A 186 -3.42 -9.54 -7.55
C LEU A 186 -3.90 -10.85 -8.16
N LYS A 187 -5.09 -10.86 -8.74
CA LYS A 187 -5.59 -12.03 -9.45
C LYS A 187 -4.70 -12.38 -10.64
N TRP A 188 -4.30 -11.39 -11.44
CA TRP A 188 -3.38 -11.61 -12.56
C TRP A 188 -2.04 -12.19 -12.07
N ILE A 189 -1.45 -11.63 -10.99
CA ILE A 189 -0.22 -12.15 -10.40
C ILE A 189 -0.41 -13.60 -9.95
N HIS A 190 -1.44 -13.89 -9.17
CA HIS A 190 -1.75 -15.24 -8.69
C HIS A 190 -1.85 -16.25 -9.83
N ASP A 191 -2.58 -15.91 -10.90
CA ASP A 191 -2.82 -16.82 -12.02
C ASP A 191 -1.57 -17.02 -12.92
N ASN A 192 -0.63 -16.05 -12.95
CA ASN A 192 0.47 -16.03 -13.91
C ASN A 192 1.88 -16.16 -13.29
N ILE A 193 2.05 -15.96 -11.98
CA ILE A 193 3.38 -15.81 -11.37
C ILE A 193 4.24 -17.09 -11.48
N ALA A 194 3.61 -18.27 -11.59
CA ALA A 194 4.31 -19.51 -11.84
C ALA A 194 5.09 -19.51 -13.17
N ALA A 195 4.62 -18.77 -14.18
CA ALA A 195 5.33 -18.58 -15.44
C ALA A 195 6.66 -17.81 -15.27
N PHE A 196 6.81 -17.07 -14.19
CA PHE A 196 8.01 -16.31 -13.81
C PHE A 196 8.85 -17.02 -12.72
N GLY A 197 8.52 -18.27 -12.40
CA GLY A 197 9.20 -19.08 -11.37
C GLY A 197 8.71 -18.81 -9.94
N GLY A 198 7.59 -18.11 -9.76
CA GLY A 198 6.99 -17.84 -8.46
C GLY A 198 6.04 -18.94 -8.00
N ASP A 199 5.71 -18.88 -6.72
CA ASP A 199 4.72 -19.75 -6.09
C ASP A 199 3.47 -18.93 -5.77
N PRO A 200 2.32 -19.16 -6.42
CA PRO A 200 1.07 -18.44 -6.15
C PRO A 200 0.59 -18.60 -4.70
N ASP A 201 0.97 -19.70 -4.02
CA ASP A 201 0.65 -19.90 -2.61
C ASP A 201 1.59 -19.15 -1.65
N LYS A 202 2.59 -18.42 -2.18
CA LYS A 202 3.59 -17.66 -1.39
C LYS A 202 3.59 -16.17 -1.69
N ILE A 203 2.44 -15.59 -2.01
CA ILE A 203 2.29 -14.15 -2.24
C ILE A 203 2.15 -13.42 -0.90
N THR A 204 2.94 -12.37 -0.70
CA THR A 204 2.82 -11.39 0.39
C THR A 204 2.53 -10.03 -0.23
N ILE A 205 1.44 -9.38 0.17
CA ILE A 205 1.12 -8.02 -0.24
C ILE A 205 1.69 -7.03 0.77
N ALA A 206 2.17 -5.90 0.30
CA ALA A 206 2.73 -4.85 1.14
C ALA A 206 2.37 -3.46 0.63
N GLY A 207 2.34 -2.49 1.53
CA GLY A 207 2.13 -1.09 1.18
C GLY A 207 2.27 -0.17 2.36
N GLU A 208 2.64 1.06 2.04
CA GLU A 208 2.80 2.16 2.99
C GLU A 208 1.72 3.20 2.78
N SER A 209 1.26 3.87 3.86
CA SER A 209 0.26 4.95 3.81
C SER A 209 -1.05 4.47 3.14
N ALA A 210 -1.51 5.10 2.07
CA ALA A 210 -2.67 4.64 1.30
C ALA A 210 -2.47 3.22 0.72
N GLY A 211 -1.22 2.79 0.46
CA GLY A 211 -0.89 1.41 0.13
C GLY A 211 -1.12 0.46 1.31
N GLY A 212 -0.75 0.86 2.52
CA GLY A 212 -1.05 0.13 3.75
C GLY A 212 -2.57 0.07 4.05
N ILE A 213 -3.29 1.18 3.81
CA ILE A 213 -4.76 1.20 3.86
C ILE A 213 -5.35 0.23 2.83
N SER A 214 -4.79 0.18 1.61
CA SER A 214 -5.18 -0.78 0.58
C SER A 214 -4.98 -2.23 1.05
N VAL A 215 -3.82 -2.53 1.64
CA VAL A 215 -3.53 -3.85 2.24
C VAL A 215 -4.58 -4.20 3.31
N SER A 216 -4.90 -3.26 4.19
CA SER A 216 -5.93 -3.42 5.22
C SER A 216 -7.31 -3.73 4.61
N ILE A 217 -7.72 -2.98 3.57
CA ILE A 217 -8.96 -3.21 2.83
C ILE A 217 -8.96 -4.58 2.14
N LEU A 218 -7.88 -4.96 1.48
CA LEU A 218 -7.76 -6.25 0.80
C LEU A 218 -7.82 -7.43 1.78
N CYS A 219 -7.26 -7.27 2.99
CA CYS A 219 -7.43 -8.26 4.06
C CYS A 219 -8.90 -8.42 4.48
N ALA A 220 -9.73 -7.37 4.41
CA ALA A 220 -11.15 -7.43 4.74
C ALA A 220 -12.05 -7.75 3.54
N SER A 221 -11.55 -7.63 2.32
CA SER A 221 -12.35 -7.81 1.09
C SER A 221 -12.55 -9.29 0.74
N PRO A 222 -13.80 -9.73 0.51
CA PRO A 222 -14.06 -11.09 0.04
C PRO A 222 -13.52 -11.33 -1.38
N LEU A 223 -13.31 -10.26 -2.17
CA LEU A 223 -12.80 -10.34 -3.54
C LEU A 223 -11.31 -10.71 -3.61
N ALA A 224 -10.57 -10.50 -2.52
CA ALA A 224 -9.14 -10.80 -2.43
C ALA A 224 -8.85 -12.15 -1.73
N LYS A 225 -9.90 -12.91 -1.38
CA LYS A 225 -9.77 -14.18 -0.68
C LYS A 225 -8.93 -15.19 -1.46
N GLY A 226 -7.87 -15.69 -0.82
CA GLY A 226 -6.99 -16.70 -1.40
C GLY A 226 -5.92 -16.16 -2.35
N LEU A 227 -5.86 -14.85 -2.60
CA LEU A 227 -4.88 -14.25 -3.51
C LEU A 227 -3.51 -13.97 -2.85
N PHE A 228 -3.41 -14.07 -1.54
CA PHE A 228 -2.17 -13.89 -0.78
C PHE A 228 -2.21 -14.67 0.54
N ARG A 229 -1.03 -14.99 1.09
CA ARG A 229 -0.85 -15.70 2.36
C ARG A 229 -0.31 -14.83 3.49
N GLY A 230 0.18 -13.65 3.19
CA GLY A 230 0.75 -12.71 4.14
C GLY A 230 0.50 -11.27 3.73
N ALA A 231 0.46 -10.36 4.69
CA ALA A 231 0.23 -8.95 4.45
C ALA A 231 1.13 -8.08 5.33
N ILE A 232 1.63 -6.98 4.76
CA ILE A 232 2.46 -5.99 5.45
C ILE A 232 1.81 -4.62 5.26
N SER A 233 1.39 -3.99 6.36
CA SER A 233 0.82 -2.65 6.32
C SER A 233 1.67 -1.68 7.14
N GLU A 234 2.28 -0.76 6.45
CA GLU A 234 3.16 0.26 6.98
C GLU A 234 2.35 1.56 7.07
N SER A 235 2.15 2.07 8.29
CA SER A 235 1.42 3.32 8.53
C SER A 235 0.08 3.40 7.79
N GLY A 236 -0.73 2.30 7.84
CA GLY A 236 -1.97 2.21 7.09
C GLY A 236 -2.99 1.24 7.66
N SER A 237 -4.19 1.74 7.92
CA SER A 237 -5.33 0.90 8.31
C SER A 237 -6.63 1.64 8.05
N SER A 238 -7.74 0.92 7.94
CA SER A 238 -9.06 1.49 7.65
C SER A 238 -10.10 1.11 8.71
N PHE A 239 -9.68 1.20 9.99
CA PHE A 239 -10.52 0.81 11.13
C PHE A 239 -11.34 1.97 11.73
N TRP A 240 -11.25 3.19 11.18
CA TRP A 240 -12.12 4.27 11.58
C TRP A 240 -13.60 3.92 11.36
N PRO A 241 -14.53 4.45 12.19
CA PRO A 241 -15.95 4.35 11.90
C PRO A 241 -16.26 4.91 10.52
N VAL A 242 -17.08 4.22 9.76
CA VAL A 242 -17.57 4.71 8.46
C VAL A 242 -18.37 5.97 8.65
N GLY A 243 -18.08 7.02 7.87
CA GLY A 243 -18.63 8.35 8.08
C GLY A 243 -19.25 9.01 6.85
N GLU A 244 -19.96 10.12 7.10
CA GLU A 244 -20.49 10.99 6.06
C GLU A 244 -19.45 12.02 5.58
N SER A 245 -18.35 12.21 6.32
CA SER A 245 -17.18 13.00 5.94
C SER A 245 -15.93 12.46 6.62
N ARG A 246 -14.76 12.78 6.07
CA ARG A 246 -13.48 12.33 6.61
C ARG A 246 -12.89 13.30 7.63
N ASN A 247 -13.17 14.59 7.50
CA ASN A 247 -12.60 15.63 8.36
C ASN A 247 -11.05 15.55 8.47
N GLY A 248 -10.38 15.22 7.36
CA GLY A 248 -8.93 15.10 7.29
C GLY A 248 -8.34 13.80 7.88
N ASN A 249 -9.16 12.78 8.15
CA ASN A 249 -8.69 11.48 8.67
C ASN A 249 -8.75 10.34 7.62
N THR A 250 -8.49 9.11 8.02
CA THR A 250 -8.45 7.93 7.16
C THR A 250 -9.77 7.14 7.10
N ALA A 251 -10.89 7.70 7.59
CA ALA A 251 -12.19 7.03 7.57
C ALA A 251 -12.67 6.73 6.15
N MET A 252 -13.29 5.58 5.96
CA MET A 252 -14.05 5.28 4.76
C MET A 252 -15.38 6.03 4.77
N LEU A 253 -15.87 6.37 3.58
CA LEU A 253 -17.15 7.05 3.43
C LEU A 253 -18.31 6.05 3.32
N THR A 254 -19.52 6.48 3.69
CA THR A 254 -20.72 5.79 3.24
C THR A 254 -20.87 5.96 1.72
N THR A 255 -21.53 5.04 1.03
CA THR A 255 -21.82 5.19 -0.41
C THR A 255 -22.53 6.50 -0.70
N LYS A 256 -23.49 6.90 0.14
CA LYS A 256 -24.24 8.17 -0.01
C LYS A 256 -23.33 9.40 0.05
N ALA A 257 -22.41 9.44 0.99
CA ALA A 257 -21.44 10.54 1.11
C ALA A 257 -20.48 10.59 -0.09
N ALA A 258 -19.99 9.44 -0.51
CA ALA A 258 -19.13 9.31 -1.69
C ALA A 258 -19.86 9.76 -2.98
N GLU A 259 -21.14 9.39 -3.16
CA GLU A 259 -21.96 9.83 -4.29
C GLU A 259 -22.21 11.36 -4.28
N ALA A 260 -22.36 11.96 -3.11
CA ALA A 260 -22.47 13.41 -2.99
C ALA A 260 -21.19 14.12 -3.47
N GLY A 261 -20.00 13.56 -3.20
CA GLY A 261 -18.72 14.03 -3.73
C GLY A 261 -18.69 13.97 -5.27
N GLY A 262 -19.18 12.89 -5.87
CA GLY A 262 -19.29 12.77 -7.34
C GLY A 262 -20.24 13.76 -7.98
N LEU A 263 -21.38 14.03 -7.36
CA LEU A 263 -22.31 15.08 -7.80
C LEU A 263 -21.67 16.47 -7.71
N LEU A 264 -20.89 16.74 -6.67
CA LEU A 264 -20.16 18.00 -6.52
C LEU A 264 -19.11 18.16 -7.63
N LEU A 265 -18.36 17.12 -7.94
CA LEU A 265 -17.40 17.13 -9.05
C LEU A 265 -18.11 17.37 -10.40
N GLN A 266 -19.22 16.69 -10.66
CA GLN A 266 -20.04 16.92 -11.87
C GLN A 266 -20.45 18.38 -12.01
N LYS A 267 -20.87 19.02 -10.90
CA LYS A 267 -21.23 20.45 -10.86
C LYS A 267 -20.03 21.35 -11.14
N ARG A 268 -18.87 21.09 -10.51
CA ARG A 268 -17.61 21.85 -10.74
C ARG A 268 -17.18 21.78 -12.21
N LEU A 269 -17.30 20.62 -12.83
CA LEU A 269 -16.97 20.39 -14.23
C LEU A 269 -18.08 20.80 -15.23
N LYS A 270 -19.19 21.36 -14.73
CA LYS A 270 -20.36 21.83 -15.52
C LYS A 270 -20.92 20.75 -16.46
N ALA A 271 -20.77 19.48 -16.12
CA ALA A 271 -21.32 18.38 -16.88
C ALA A 271 -22.79 18.13 -16.50
N LYS A 272 -23.67 17.95 -17.49
CA LYS A 272 -25.12 17.78 -17.28
C LYS A 272 -25.51 16.35 -16.90
N ASN A 273 -24.67 15.37 -17.20
CA ASN A 273 -24.89 13.94 -16.97
C ASN A 273 -23.56 13.16 -17.08
N LEU A 274 -23.59 11.89 -16.73
CA LEU A 274 -22.44 10.99 -16.79
C LEU A 274 -21.81 10.90 -18.19
N LYS A 275 -22.62 10.92 -19.27
CA LYS A 275 -22.11 10.88 -20.65
C LYS A 275 -21.23 12.09 -20.98
N GLN A 276 -21.58 13.27 -20.49
CA GLN A 276 -20.74 14.47 -20.64
C GLN A 276 -19.52 14.40 -19.74
N LEU A 277 -19.70 13.94 -18.50
CA LEU A 277 -18.62 13.80 -17.53
C LEU A 277 -17.53 12.85 -18.04
N ARG A 278 -17.89 11.73 -18.71
CA ARG A 278 -16.94 10.81 -19.37
C ARG A 278 -16.13 11.43 -20.50
N LYS A 279 -16.56 12.58 -21.06
CA LYS A 279 -15.83 13.29 -22.12
C LYS A 279 -14.88 14.35 -21.60
N VAL A 280 -14.91 14.67 -20.31
CA VAL A 280 -14.00 15.65 -19.70
C VAL A 280 -12.59 15.11 -19.76
N PRO A 281 -11.59 15.92 -20.18
CA PRO A 281 -10.18 15.51 -20.13
C PRO A 281 -9.76 15.04 -18.74
N ALA A 282 -8.96 13.99 -18.65
CA ALA A 282 -8.53 13.41 -17.37
C ALA A 282 -7.87 14.44 -16.44
N MET A 283 -6.99 15.28 -16.98
CA MET A 283 -6.31 16.31 -16.17
C MET A 283 -7.24 17.42 -15.67
N ASP A 284 -8.37 17.67 -16.33
CA ASP A 284 -9.38 18.61 -15.82
C ASP A 284 -10.16 17.97 -14.66
N ILE A 285 -10.38 16.65 -14.69
CA ILE A 285 -10.92 15.90 -13.56
C ILE A 285 -9.94 15.96 -12.39
N VAL A 286 -8.65 15.67 -12.61
CA VAL A 286 -7.60 15.72 -11.59
C VAL A 286 -7.54 17.10 -10.92
N LYS A 287 -7.51 18.18 -11.67
CA LYS A 287 -7.49 19.56 -11.14
C LYS A 287 -8.70 19.92 -10.28
N ASN A 288 -9.83 19.26 -10.47
CA ASN A 288 -11.08 19.46 -9.71
C ASN A 288 -11.31 18.39 -8.64
N THR A 289 -10.37 17.44 -8.46
CA THR A 289 -10.37 16.44 -7.41
C THR A 289 -9.91 17.06 -6.09
N ASP A 290 -10.61 16.77 -5.01
CA ASP A 290 -10.20 17.13 -3.66
C ASP A 290 -9.91 15.89 -2.80
N PHE A 291 -9.13 16.09 -1.74
CA PHE A 291 -8.70 15.02 -0.84
C PHE A 291 -9.85 14.40 -0.03
N GLU A 292 -10.90 15.16 0.26
CA GLU A 292 -11.99 14.71 1.13
C GLU A 292 -13.01 13.82 0.41
N SER A 293 -13.25 14.08 -0.89
CA SER A 293 -14.38 13.49 -1.62
C SER A 293 -14.07 12.17 -2.30
N PHE A 294 -12.78 11.86 -2.56
CA PHE A 294 -12.38 10.71 -3.39
C PHE A 294 -11.49 9.74 -2.63
N TRP A 295 -12.13 8.86 -1.89
CA TRP A 295 -11.54 7.90 -0.98
C TRP A 295 -12.35 6.59 -1.04
N PRO A 296 -11.79 5.44 -0.63
CA PRO A 296 -12.56 4.20 -0.53
C PRO A 296 -13.85 4.38 0.27
N ASN A 297 -14.93 3.76 -0.19
CA ASN A 297 -16.24 3.80 0.45
C ASN A 297 -16.76 2.38 0.73
N VAL A 298 -17.63 2.25 1.72
CA VAL A 298 -18.32 0.99 2.00
C VAL A 298 -19.44 0.82 0.98
N ASP A 299 -19.19 0.00 -0.05
CA ASP A 299 -20.10 -0.23 -1.18
C ASP A 299 -20.94 -1.51 -1.04
N GLY A 300 -20.68 -2.33 -0.01
CA GLY A 300 -21.36 -3.61 0.21
C GLY A 300 -20.90 -4.74 -0.72
N TYR A 301 -19.88 -4.51 -1.56
CA TYR A 301 -19.36 -5.49 -2.52
C TYR A 301 -17.83 -5.67 -2.43
N SER A 302 -17.06 -4.65 -2.73
CA SER A 302 -15.60 -4.68 -2.57
C SER A 302 -15.19 -4.45 -1.12
N ILE A 303 -15.92 -3.58 -0.43
CA ILE A 303 -15.81 -3.28 1.00
C ILE A 303 -17.21 -3.47 1.60
N THR A 304 -17.41 -4.59 2.28
CA THR A 304 -18.76 -5.09 2.62
C THR A 304 -19.38 -4.47 3.87
N ASP A 305 -18.56 -3.95 4.80
CA ASP A 305 -19.03 -3.31 6.06
C ASP A 305 -17.86 -2.47 6.65
N ASP A 306 -18.10 -1.80 7.75
CA ASP A 306 -17.06 -1.22 8.63
C ASP A 306 -16.02 -2.29 8.98
N GLN A 307 -14.77 -1.99 8.73
CA GLN A 307 -13.68 -2.96 8.84
C GLN A 307 -13.51 -3.48 10.29
N TYR A 308 -13.68 -2.63 11.29
CA TYR A 308 -13.69 -3.04 12.69
C TYR A 308 -14.76 -4.11 12.95
N LYS A 309 -15.98 -3.91 12.44
CA LYS A 309 -17.10 -4.87 12.58
C LYS A 309 -16.82 -6.18 11.86
N LEU A 310 -16.16 -6.14 10.69
CA LEU A 310 -15.76 -7.35 9.97
C LEU A 310 -14.78 -8.19 10.79
N TYR A 311 -13.76 -7.53 11.35
CA TYR A 311 -12.76 -8.20 12.19
C TYR A 311 -13.34 -8.71 13.52
N GLU A 312 -14.22 -7.93 14.16
CA GLU A 312 -14.93 -8.35 15.37
C GLU A 312 -15.74 -9.64 15.16
N LYS A 313 -16.28 -9.83 13.95
CA LYS A 313 -17.03 -11.03 13.54
C LYS A 313 -16.16 -12.16 12.98
N GLY A 314 -14.86 -11.96 12.79
CA GLY A 314 -13.97 -12.91 12.13
C GLY A 314 -14.18 -13.02 10.60
N ASN A 315 -14.82 -12.04 9.98
CA ASN A 315 -15.14 -12.01 8.54
C ASN A 315 -14.05 -11.27 7.74
N TYR A 316 -12.86 -11.84 7.68
CA TYR A 316 -11.72 -11.28 6.93
C TYR A 316 -10.81 -12.41 6.43
N ASN A 317 -9.84 -12.07 5.59
CA ASN A 317 -8.81 -12.99 5.11
C ASN A 317 -7.75 -13.15 6.20
N ASP A 318 -7.87 -14.21 7.01
CA ASP A 318 -7.01 -14.47 8.17
C ASP A 318 -5.65 -14.98 7.73
N VAL A 319 -4.69 -14.06 7.58
CA VAL A 319 -3.31 -14.32 7.18
C VAL A 319 -2.34 -13.77 8.21
N ASN A 320 -1.06 -14.18 8.16
CA ASN A 320 -0.03 -13.56 8.98
C ASN A 320 0.20 -12.11 8.54
N VAL A 321 0.40 -11.19 9.50
CA VAL A 321 0.61 -9.78 9.20
C VAL A 321 1.81 -9.18 9.94
N ILE A 322 2.52 -8.26 9.26
CA ILE A 322 3.36 -7.23 9.88
C ILE A 322 2.58 -5.91 9.76
N ILE A 323 2.37 -5.22 10.87
CA ILE A 323 1.67 -3.93 10.90
C ILE A 323 2.40 -2.98 11.85
N GLY A 324 2.44 -1.72 11.53
CA GLY A 324 3.10 -0.75 12.41
C GLY A 324 2.92 0.70 11.99
N THR A 325 3.51 1.58 12.76
CA THR A 325 3.44 3.04 12.58
C THR A 325 4.72 3.72 13.02
N ASN A 326 4.88 4.97 12.62
CA ASN A 326 5.99 5.83 12.98
C ASN A 326 5.65 6.73 14.16
N SER A 327 6.68 7.22 14.87
CA SER A 327 6.53 8.01 16.09
C SER A 327 6.01 9.44 15.85
N ASP A 328 6.13 9.98 14.65
CA ASP A 328 5.70 11.33 14.28
C ASP A 328 4.97 11.38 12.92
N GLU A 329 3.97 10.55 12.75
CA GLU A 329 3.16 10.43 11.52
C GLU A 329 2.53 11.76 11.08
N GLY A 330 2.16 12.60 12.05
CA GLY A 330 1.35 13.77 11.79
C GLY A 330 2.12 15.02 11.36
N SER A 331 3.44 15.06 11.51
CA SER A 331 4.27 16.23 11.19
C SER A 331 4.15 16.68 9.74
N MET A 332 3.98 15.74 8.82
CA MET A 332 3.76 16.01 7.40
C MET A 332 2.41 16.69 7.11
N PHE A 333 1.41 16.48 7.95
CA PHE A 333 0.02 16.88 7.74
C PHE A 333 -0.42 18.06 8.62
N SER A 334 0.40 18.46 9.59
CA SER A 334 0.05 19.48 10.59
C SER A 334 0.67 20.84 10.28
N ARG A 335 0.02 21.90 10.77
CA ARG A 335 0.52 23.27 10.67
C ARG A 335 0.21 24.02 11.96
N PRO A 336 1.07 24.95 12.39
CA PRO A 336 0.77 25.83 13.53
C PRO A 336 -0.51 26.64 13.25
N VAL A 337 -1.36 26.74 14.26
CA VAL A 337 -2.56 27.60 14.25
C VAL A 337 -2.65 28.32 15.59
N SER A 338 -3.50 29.35 15.72
CA SER A 338 -3.75 29.97 17.01
C SER A 338 -4.33 28.95 18.02
N VAL A 339 -4.05 29.14 19.30
CA VAL A 339 -4.59 28.25 20.35
C VAL A 339 -6.12 28.23 20.32
N SER A 340 -6.75 29.38 20.08
CA SER A 340 -8.21 29.48 19.99
C SER A 340 -8.78 28.71 18.79
N ASP A 341 -8.10 28.73 17.63
CA ASP A 341 -8.53 27.95 16.45
C ASP A 341 -8.34 26.45 16.68
N TYR A 342 -7.25 26.07 17.36
CA TYR A 342 -7.01 24.68 17.77
C TYR A 342 -8.14 24.17 18.67
N GLU A 343 -8.42 24.88 19.79
CA GLU A 343 -9.50 24.52 20.72
C GLU A 343 -10.85 24.45 20.03
N LYS A 344 -11.19 25.46 19.22
CA LYS A 344 -12.44 25.48 18.44
C LYS A 344 -12.56 24.26 17.54
N ARG A 345 -11.49 23.91 16.80
CA ARG A 345 -11.49 22.73 15.92
C ARG A 345 -11.65 21.43 16.71
N ILE A 346 -11.03 21.32 17.89
CA ILE A 346 -11.21 20.15 18.75
C ILE A 346 -12.66 20.01 19.19
N HIS A 347 -13.32 21.11 19.61
CA HIS A 347 -14.75 21.08 19.96
C HIS A 347 -15.65 20.71 18.78
N GLU A 348 -15.35 21.21 17.57
CA GLU A 348 -16.10 20.87 16.34
C GLU A 348 -16.00 19.39 15.97
N ILE A 349 -14.82 18.77 16.10
CA ILE A 349 -14.57 17.38 15.71
C ILE A 349 -15.04 16.40 16.80
N TYR A 350 -14.73 16.68 18.06
CA TYR A 350 -14.89 15.74 19.15
C TYR A 350 -16.15 15.97 20.02
N GLY A 351 -16.79 17.14 19.92
CA GLY A 351 -18.04 17.44 20.65
C GLY A 351 -17.90 17.29 22.16
N SER A 352 -18.70 16.44 22.76
CA SER A 352 -18.67 16.17 24.21
C SER A 352 -17.36 15.54 24.72
N TRP A 353 -16.50 15.06 23.84
CA TRP A 353 -15.19 14.49 24.18
C TRP A 353 -14.04 15.52 24.09
N ALA A 354 -14.34 16.77 23.70
CA ALA A 354 -13.33 17.80 23.41
C ALA A 354 -12.42 18.09 24.61
N ASP A 355 -12.97 18.26 25.81
CA ASP A 355 -12.17 18.55 27.01
C ASP A 355 -11.18 17.43 27.34
N GLN A 356 -11.56 16.18 27.08
CA GLN A 356 -10.68 15.03 27.26
C GLN A 356 -9.56 15.02 26.23
N VAL A 357 -9.86 15.39 24.96
CA VAL A 357 -8.83 15.53 23.91
C VAL A 357 -7.86 16.65 24.27
N LEU A 358 -8.35 17.83 24.68
CA LEU A 358 -7.50 18.95 25.10
C LEU A 358 -6.62 18.60 26.31
N SER A 359 -7.13 17.76 27.22
CA SER A 359 -6.33 17.23 28.34
C SER A 359 -5.22 16.26 27.90
N LEU A 360 -5.47 15.43 26.86
CA LEU A 360 -4.50 14.48 26.32
C LEU A 360 -3.46 15.16 25.40
N TYR A 361 -3.83 16.25 24.76
CA TYR A 361 -3.03 16.97 23.77
C TYR A 361 -3.08 18.49 24.05
N PRO A 362 -2.53 18.94 25.19
CA PRO A 362 -2.58 20.34 25.56
C PRO A 362 -1.68 21.19 24.66
N ALA A 363 -2.13 22.43 24.38
CA ALA A 363 -1.34 23.42 23.67
C ALA A 363 -1.59 24.81 24.23
N LYS A 364 -0.53 25.57 24.50
CA LYS A 364 -0.56 26.95 25.04
C LYS A 364 0.07 27.96 24.09
N THR A 365 0.75 27.50 23.05
CA THR A 365 1.41 28.31 22.03
C THR A 365 1.06 27.77 20.64
N GLU A 366 1.26 28.55 19.58
CA GLU A 366 1.06 28.11 18.20
C GLU A 366 1.97 26.95 17.83
N GLU A 367 3.20 26.91 18.34
CA GLU A 367 4.10 25.79 18.12
C GLU A 367 3.58 24.51 18.79
N GLU A 368 3.08 24.62 20.04
CA GLU A 368 2.47 23.48 20.72
C GLU A 368 1.21 22.99 20.03
N THR A 369 0.42 23.87 19.34
CA THR A 369 -0.72 23.43 18.54
C THR A 369 -0.29 22.56 17.36
N TYR A 370 0.87 22.84 16.76
CA TYR A 370 1.44 21.98 15.71
C TYR A 370 1.72 20.59 16.25
N PHE A 371 2.40 20.46 17.39
CA PHE A 371 2.71 19.17 17.99
C PHE A 371 1.46 18.40 18.42
N ALA A 372 0.50 19.09 19.05
CA ALA A 372 -0.77 18.50 19.46
C ALA A 372 -1.57 17.95 18.27
N GLN A 373 -1.67 18.70 17.16
CA GLN A 373 -2.33 18.26 15.95
C GLN A 373 -1.59 17.06 15.31
N SER A 374 -0.25 17.10 15.29
CA SER A 374 0.57 16.00 14.80
C SER A 374 0.32 14.73 15.59
N ASP A 375 0.30 14.82 16.92
CA ASP A 375 0.06 13.68 17.79
C ASP A 375 -1.38 13.14 17.67
N ILE A 376 -2.38 14.02 17.61
CA ILE A 376 -3.77 13.61 17.37
C ILE A 376 -3.91 12.88 16.04
N PHE A 377 -3.26 13.38 14.99
CA PHE A 377 -3.31 12.75 13.66
C PHE A 377 -2.63 11.37 13.68
N ARG A 378 -1.42 11.27 14.26
CA ARG A 378 -0.74 9.99 14.45
C ARG A 378 -1.61 8.99 15.18
N ASP A 379 -2.07 9.38 16.39
CA ASP A 379 -2.78 8.48 17.29
C ASP A 379 -4.16 8.08 16.75
N GLY A 380 -4.91 9.03 16.19
CA GLY A 380 -6.23 8.79 15.63
C GLY A 380 -6.21 8.12 14.27
N SER A 381 -5.34 8.56 13.33
CA SER A 381 -5.41 8.11 11.93
C SER A 381 -4.65 6.81 11.68
N PHE A 382 -3.50 6.60 12.32
CA PHE A 382 -2.66 5.44 12.04
C PHE A 382 -2.48 4.51 13.26
N ALA A 383 -2.06 5.04 14.41
CA ALA A 383 -1.67 4.20 15.54
C ALA A 383 -2.86 3.43 16.12
N TRP A 384 -3.99 4.10 16.37
CA TRP A 384 -5.17 3.41 16.91
C TRP A 384 -5.72 2.36 15.93
N GLY A 385 -5.79 2.66 14.65
CA GLY A 385 -6.28 1.69 13.66
C GLY A 385 -5.39 0.44 13.58
N THR A 386 -4.06 0.61 13.65
CA THR A 386 -3.10 -0.50 13.73
C THR A 386 -3.24 -1.29 15.03
N TYR A 387 -3.43 -0.61 16.16
CA TYR A 387 -3.70 -1.21 17.46
C TYR A 387 -5.02 -2.01 17.48
N ALA A 388 -6.09 -1.45 16.90
CA ALA A 388 -7.38 -2.13 16.77
C ALA A 388 -7.28 -3.38 15.89
N TRP A 389 -6.55 -3.30 14.77
CA TRP A 389 -6.27 -4.45 13.91
C TRP A 389 -5.55 -5.55 14.69
N ALA A 390 -4.46 -5.20 15.39
CA ALA A 390 -3.69 -6.17 16.18
C ALA A 390 -4.55 -6.87 17.23
N ASN A 391 -5.34 -6.11 18.00
CA ASN A 391 -6.23 -6.66 19.03
C ASN A 391 -7.30 -7.60 18.42
N LEU A 392 -8.02 -7.14 17.42
CA LEU A 392 -9.12 -7.90 16.83
C LEU A 392 -8.60 -9.17 16.15
N GLN A 393 -7.53 -9.09 15.35
CA GLN A 393 -7.00 -10.26 14.68
C GLN A 393 -6.39 -11.27 15.66
N SER A 394 -5.66 -10.81 16.69
CA SER A 394 -5.12 -11.74 17.71
C SER A 394 -6.20 -12.45 18.53
N LYS A 395 -7.41 -11.85 18.62
CA LYS A 395 -8.57 -12.41 19.31
C LYS A 395 -9.40 -13.34 18.44
N THR A 396 -9.65 -12.99 17.19
CA THR A 396 -10.63 -13.65 16.32
C THR A 396 -10.00 -14.54 15.26
N GLY A 397 -8.71 -14.36 14.94
CA GLY A 397 -7.98 -15.07 13.90
C GLY A 397 -6.99 -16.11 14.44
N LYS A 398 -6.35 -16.81 13.48
CA LYS A 398 -5.22 -17.72 13.70
C LYS A 398 -3.93 -17.16 13.11
N GLY A 399 -4.05 -16.20 12.20
CA GLY A 399 -2.94 -15.49 11.58
C GLY A 399 -2.12 -14.74 12.62
N LYS A 400 -0.81 -14.90 12.57
CA LYS A 400 0.12 -14.24 13.50
C LYS A 400 0.21 -12.76 13.19
N VAL A 401 0.17 -11.95 14.23
CA VAL A 401 0.35 -10.49 14.15
C VAL A 401 1.73 -10.12 14.69
N TYR A 402 2.52 -9.43 13.89
CA TYR A 402 3.79 -8.83 14.28
C TYR A 402 3.62 -7.31 14.21
N MET A 403 3.66 -6.64 15.36
CA MET A 403 3.45 -5.20 15.44
C MET A 403 4.76 -4.48 15.70
N TYR A 404 5.03 -3.38 14.97
CA TYR A 404 6.19 -2.52 15.19
C TYR A 404 5.80 -1.07 15.48
N TYR A 405 6.74 -0.35 16.07
CA TYR A 405 6.73 1.09 16.23
C TYR A 405 8.10 1.63 15.84
N PHE A 406 8.15 2.42 14.76
CA PHE A 406 9.40 2.96 14.24
C PHE A 406 9.64 4.37 14.81
N ASP A 407 10.79 4.57 15.46
CA ASP A 407 11.13 5.82 16.20
C ASP A 407 12.56 6.30 15.92
N GLN A 408 13.11 6.00 14.74
CA GLN A 408 14.44 6.47 14.35
C GLN A 408 14.36 7.84 13.69
N ASP A 409 14.98 8.86 14.31
CA ASP A 409 15.26 10.14 13.65
C ASP A 409 16.37 9.94 12.60
N SER A 410 16.16 10.37 11.38
CA SER A 410 17.10 10.20 10.26
C SER A 410 17.10 11.42 9.34
N GLU A 411 18.26 11.69 8.75
CA GLU A 411 18.39 12.66 7.64
C GLU A 411 17.90 12.07 6.30
N ASN A 412 17.78 10.76 6.21
CA ASN A 412 17.22 10.07 5.03
C ASN A 412 15.70 9.96 5.14
N THR A 413 15.02 11.08 5.09
CA THR A 413 13.56 11.19 5.17
C THR A 413 13.03 12.30 4.27
N ILE A 414 11.75 12.23 3.88
CA ILE A 414 11.08 13.27 3.06
C ILE A 414 10.83 14.54 3.91
N VAL A 415 10.36 14.36 5.13
CA VAL A 415 10.09 15.46 6.08
C VAL A 415 10.73 15.10 7.40
N LYS A 416 11.63 15.96 7.88
CA LYS A 416 12.24 15.77 9.18
C LYS A 416 11.27 16.16 10.29
N SER A 417 11.15 15.32 11.32
CA SER A 417 10.37 15.62 12.52
C SER A 417 10.96 16.81 13.27
N ARG A 418 10.09 17.75 13.69
CA ARG A 418 10.51 18.92 14.49
C ARG A 418 10.78 18.59 15.97
N LYS A 419 10.28 17.46 16.44
CA LYS A 419 10.43 17.02 17.85
C LYS A 419 11.36 15.84 18.04
N GLY A 420 12.04 15.40 16.95
CA GLY A 420 12.75 14.15 16.90
C GLY A 420 11.83 12.95 16.68
N GLY A 421 12.38 11.82 16.27
CA GLY A 421 11.63 10.62 15.90
C GLY A 421 11.37 10.52 14.39
N ALA A 422 10.51 9.59 14.01
CA ALA A 422 10.29 9.21 12.62
C ALA A 422 9.00 9.83 12.07
N SER A 423 9.13 10.66 11.03
CA SER A 423 7.98 11.18 10.30
C SER A 423 7.33 10.10 9.44
N HIS A 424 6.19 10.41 8.83
CA HIS A 424 5.51 9.53 7.88
C HIS A 424 6.47 9.13 6.75
N VAL A 425 6.48 7.87 6.33
CA VAL A 425 7.36 7.20 5.35
C VAL A 425 8.84 7.05 5.76
N ALA A 426 9.24 7.48 6.96
CA ALA A 426 10.65 7.49 7.38
C ALA A 426 11.24 6.08 7.58
N GLU A 427 10.43 5.03 7.72
CA GLU A 427 10.86 3.63 7.80
C GLU A 427 11.24 3.04 6.43
N MET A 428 10.70 3.55 5.34
CA MET A 428 10.91 3.00 3.99
C MET A 428 12.37 2.90 3.55
N PRO A 429 13.25 3.88 3.84
CA PRO A 429 14.69 3.72 3.62
C PRO A 429 15.29 2.50 4.30
N PHE A 430 14.86 2.20 5.53
CA PHE A 430 15.38 1.09 6.33
C PHE A 430 14.84 -0.28 5.90
N ILE A 431 13.76 -0.31 5.14
CA ILE A 431 13.15 -1.55 4.64
C ILE A 431 13.57 -1.82 3.21
N TYR A 432 13.49 -0.79 2.36
CA TYR A 432 13.61 -0.90 0.91
C TYR A 432 14.88 -0.28 0.34
N GLY A 433 15.72 0.35 1.17
CA GLY A 433 16.93 1.04 0.72
C GLY A 433 16.66 2.33 -0.07
N TYR A 434 15.48 2.95 0.07
CA TYR A 434 15.16 4.20 -0.60
C TYR A 434 16.04 5.35 -0.12
N LYS A 435 16.28 6.31 -1.00
CA LYS A 435 17.02 7.53 -0.68
C LYS A 435 16.10 8.72 -0.75
N PHE A 436 15.81 9.28 0.40
CA PHE A 436 15.04 10.51 0.57
C PHE A 436 15.95 11.64 1.09
N GLY A 437 15.49 12.88 1.06
CA GLY A 437 16.23 14.01 1.60
C GLY A 437 17.71 14.04 1.18
N SER A 438 18.61 13.99 2.14
CA SER A 438 20.05 13.92 1.88
C SER A 438 20.54 12.53 1.43
N GLY A 439 19.73 11.50 1.63
CA GLY A 439 20.09 10.10 1.39
C GLY A 439 21.20 9.56 2.29
N LYS A 440 21.64 10.33 3.30
CA LYS A 440 22.71 9.94 4.21
C LYS A 440 22.17 9.15 5.39
N MET A 441 22.84 8.07 5.70
CA MET A 441 22.63 7.25 6.89
C MET A 441 23.94 7.12 7.67
N THR A 442 23.86 7.15 8.99
CA THR A 442 24.95 6.80 9.90
C THR A 442 25.27 5.31 9.83
N GLU A 443 26.40 4.87 10.37
CA GLU A 443 26.72 3.42 10.45
C GLU A 443 25.66 2.64 11.22
N THR A 444 25.14 3.20 12.31
CA THR A 444 24.06 2.61 13.09
C THR A 444 22.78 2.45 12.28
N GLU A 445 22.39 3.47 11.50
CA GLU A 445 21.21 3.42 10.62
C GLU A 445 21.38 2.40 9.48
N GLN A 446 22.58 2.29 8.90
CA GLN A 446 22.88 1.25 7.91
C GLN A 446 22.76 -0.16 8.50
N HIS A 447 23.19 -0.34 9.76
CA HIS A 447 22.99 -1.60 10.46
C HIS A 447 21.50 -1.90 10.72
N MET A 448 20.72 -0.88 11.10
CA MET A 448 19.25 -1.01 11.24
C MET A 448 18.59 -1.37 9.91
N GLU A 449 18.99 -0.75 8.81
CA GLU A 449 18.52 -1.08 7.45
C GLU A 449 18.70 -2.58 7.16
N GLN A 450 19.89 -3.12 7.43
CA GLN A 450 20.17 -4.54 7.25
C GLN A 450 19.26 -5.45 8.10
N ILE A 451 18.98 -5.06 9.34
CA ILE A 451 18.09 -5.83 10.22
C ILE A 451 16.63 -5.71 9.78
N MET A 452 16.15 -4.50 9.51
CA MET A 452 14.75 -4.26 9.16
C MET A 452 14.40 -4.90 7.81
N SER A 453 15.21 -4.68 6.77
CA SER A 453 15.00 -5.35 5.48
C SER A 453 14.98 -6.87 5.62
N ARG A 454 15.82 -7.45 6.50
CA ARG A 454 15.85 -8.89 6.76
C ARG A 454 14.55 -9.41 7.39
N TYR A 455 13.89 -8.66 8.27
CA TYR A 455 12.59 -9.06 8.82
C TYR A 455 11.52 -9.16 7.72
N TRP A 456 11.44 -8.19 6.82
CA TRP A 456 10.48 -8.18 5.69
C TRP A 456 10.77 -9.31 4.70
N ILE A 457 12.04 -9.53 4.38
CA ILE A 457 12.51 -10.64 3.56
C ILE A 457 12.14 -11.99 4.17
N ASN A 458 12.43 -12.22 5.44
CA ASN A 458 12.10 -13.45 6.15
C ASN A 458 10.59 -13.69 6.19
N PHE A 459 9.81 -12.65 6.51
CA PHE A 459 8.35 -12.74 6.53
C PHE A 459 7.80 -13.10 5.15
N THR A 460 8.29 -12.48 4.09
CA THR A 460 7.91 -12.81 2.71
C THR A 460 8.22 -14.27 2.38
N LYS A 461 9.38 -14.77 2.79
CA LYS A 461 9.79 -16.16 2.54
C LYS A 461 8.97 -17.18 3.35
N THR A 462 8.64 -16.88 4.59
CA THR A 462 8.17 -17.88 5.57
C THR A 462 6.86 -17.55 6.29
N GLY A 463 6.40 -16.30 6.22
CA GLY A 463 5.31 -15.78 7.06
C GLY A 463 5.74 -15.49 8.51
N ASN A 464 7.07 -15.50 8.79
CA ASN A 464 7.66 -15.23 10.10
C ASN A 464 8.86 -14.28 9.91
N PRO A 465 8.92 -13.10 10.54
CA PRO A 465 10.03 -12.17 10.38
C PRO A 465 11.33 -12.66 11.03
N ASN A 466 11.25 -13.56 12.01
CA ASN A 466 12.41 -14.01 12.76
C ASN A 466 13.39 -14.83 11.90
N GLY A 467 14.67 -14.79 12.26
CA GLY A 467 15.75 -15.51 11.63
C GLY A 467 17.01 -15.49 12.48
N ASN A 468 18.03 -16.19 12.03
CA ASN A 468 19.32 -16.23 12.71
C ASN A 468 19.92 -14.84 12.81
N SER A 469 20.51 -14.51 13.96
CA SER A 469 21.19 -13.24 14.24
C SER A 469 20.30 -12.00 14.26
N LEU A 470 18.97 -12.13 14.28
CA LEU A 470 18.04 -11.04 14.47
C LEU A 470 17.51 -11.00 15.90
N PRO A 471 17.27 -9.81 16.49
CA PRO A 471 16.49 -9.70 17.72
C PRO A 471 15.15 -10.42 17.57
N PHE A 472 14.77 -11.24 18.54
CA PHE A 472 13.55 -12.02 18.45
C PHE A 472 12.31 -11.11 18.50
N TRP A 473 11.46 -11.19 17.46
CA TRP A 473 10.20 -10.45 17.36
C TRP A 473 9.04 -11.39 17.74
N THR A 474 8.44 -11.14 18.93
CA THR A 474 7.30 -11.94 19.40
C THR A 474 6.01 -11.56 18.67
N THR A 475 5.07 -12.48 18.61
CA THR A 475 3.73 -12.19 18.10
C THR A 475 2.96 -11.32 19.10
N TYR A 476 2.16 -10.39 18.59
CA TYR A 476 1.24 -9.58 19.36
C TYR A 476 0.11 -10.43 19.93
N GLN A 477 -0.29 -10.17 21.17
CA GLN A 477 -1.41 -10.80 21.85
C GLN A 477 -2.19 -9.76 22.64
N GLU A 478 -3.53 -9.75 22.53
CA GLU A 478 -4.42 -8.78 23.22
C GLU A 478 -4.14 -8.69 24.72
N GLY A 479 -4.01 -9.80 25.42
CA GLY A 479 -3.74 -9.82 26.87
C GLY A 479 -2.31 -9.48 27.28
N LYS A 480 -1.37 -9.40 26.33
CA LYS A 480 0.05 -9.05 26.56
C LYS A 480 0.58 -8.30 25.33
N PRO A 481 0.09 -7.07 25.11
CA PRO A 481 0.46 -6.29 23.93
C PRO A 481 1.95 -5.94 23.95
N THR A 482 2.70 -6.53 23.02
CA THR A 482 4.15 -6.33 22.89
C THR A 482 4.45 -5.94 21.45
N VAL A 483 5.27 -4.90 21.29
CA VAL A 483 5.60 -4.24 20.02
C VAL A 483 7.11 -4.29 19.84
N MET A 484 7.59 -4.46 18.61
CA MET A 484 8.98 -4.25 18.26
C MET A 484 9.24 -2.75 18.13
N ILE A 485 9.94 -2.16 19.07
CA ILE A 485 10.41 -0.77 18.99
C ILE A 485 11.64 -0.75 18.09
N MET A 486 11.49 -0.09 16.94
CA MET A 486 12.53 0.03 15.92
C MET A 486 13.20 1.41 16.04
N LYS A 487 14.23 1.45 16.80
CA LYS A 487 15.13 2.57 17.05
C LYS A 487 16.53 2.00 17.18
N GLU A 488 17.54 2.84 17.32
CA GLU A 488 18.87 2.37 17.72
C GLU A 488 18.76 1.38 18.88
N GLY A 489 19.24 0.14 18.67
CA GLY A 489 19.05 -0.95 19.62
C GLY A 489 17.63 -1.53 19.66
N LEU A 490 17.17 -2.09 18.53
CA LEU A 490 15.85 -2.73 18.41
C LEU A 490 15.51 -3.62 19.62
N HIS A 491 14.32 -3.42 20.20
CA HIS A 491 13.89 -4.17 21.39
C HIS A 491 12.37 -4.32 21.48
N LEU A 492 11.92 -5.26 22.27
CA LEU A 492 10.50 -5.42 22.57
C LEU A 492 10.07 -4.45 23.68
N GLY A 493 8.94 -3.80 23.48
CA GLY A 493 8.36 -2.85 24.42
C GLY A 493 6.82 -2.89 24.44
N PRO A 494 6.20 -2.11 25.33
CA PRO A 494 4.74 -1.97 25.35
C PRO A 494 4.24 -1.17 24.15
N VAL A 495 2.94 -1.23 23.89
CA VAL A 495 2.26 -0.30 22.96
C VAL A 495 2.52 1.13 23.42
N GLN A 496 2.91 1.98 22.49
CA GLN A 496 3.14 3.39 22.76
C GLN A 496 1.81 4.15 22.89
N ASN A 497 1.80 5.23 23.68
CA ASN A 497 0.62 6.10 23.84
C ASN A 497 -0.65 5.36 24.29
N GLN A 498 -0.54 4.41 25.22
CA GLN A 498 -1.66 3.55 25.62
C GLN A 498 -2.91 4.35 26.07
N LYS A 499 -2.72 5.48 26.80
CA LYS A 499 -3.85 6.33 27.23
C LYS A 499 -4.63 6.91 26.04
N GLN A 500 -3.93 7.28 24.99
CA GLN A 500 -4.52 7.79 23.75
C GLN A 500 -5.22 6.65 22.99
N MET A 501 -4.62 5.46 22.95
CA MET A 501 -5.25 4.28 22.35
C MET A 501 -6.57 3.93 23.07
N ASP A 502 -6.59 3.94 24.40
CA ASP A 502 -7.77 3.69 25.21
C ASP A 502 -8.85 4.76 25.03
N PHE A 503 -8.44 6.02 24.81
CA PHE A 503 -9.35 7.12 24.48
C PHE A 503 -10.01 6.87 23.12
N PHE A 504 -9.22 6.66 22.07
CA PHE A 504 -9.76 6.45 20.72
C PHE A 504 -10.62 5.18 20.63
N GLU A 505 -10.28 4.12 21.35
CA GLU A 505 -11.11 2.90 21.43
C GLU A 505 -12.52 3.22 21.97
N LYS A 506 -12.64 3.99 23.05
CA LYS A 506 -13.92 4.41 23.62
C LYS A 506 -14.67 5.34 22.68
N PHE A 507 -13.98 6.35 22.15
CA PHE A 507 -14.55 7.36 21.24
C PHE A 507 -15.13 6.71 19.98
N PHE A 508 -14.35 5.86 19.30
CA PHE A 508 -14.80 5.21 18.08
C PHE A 508 -15.85 4.13 18.30
N LYS A 509 -15.82 3.47 19.43
CA LYS A 509 -16.89 2.54 19.81
C LYS A 509 -18.23 3.26 20.01
N GLU A 510 -18.20 4.46 20.57
CA GLU A 510 -19.40 5.30 20.67
C GLU A 510 -19.89 5.79 19.31
N LYS A 511 -18.99 6.22 18.44
CA LYS A 511 -19.31 6.67 17.05
C LYS A 511 -19.91 5.55 16.18
N ARG A 512 -19.73 4.28 16.53
CA ARG A 512 -20.30 3.12 15.82
C ARG A 512 -21.69 2.71 16.29
N LYS A 513 -22.18 3.27 17.40
CA LYS A 513 -23.55 3.05 17.89
C LYS A 513 -24.56 3.83 17.06
#